data_d3ceddb5c81f46660842d8aaae4cbc14
#
_entry.id   d3ceddb5c81f46660842d8aaae4cbc14
#
_cell.length_a   1.000
_cell.length_b   1.000
_cell.length_c   1.000
_cell.angle_alpha   90.00
_cell.angle_beta   90.00
_cell.angle_gamma   90.00
#
_symmetry.space_group_name_H-M   'P 1'
#
loop_
_entity.id
_entity.type
_entity.pdbx_description
1 polymer ?
#
loop_
_entity_poly.entity_id
_entity_poly.type
_entity_poly.pdbx_seq_one_letter_code
_entity_poly.pdbx_strand_id
1 'polypeptide(L)'
;EVDALSDYGVRHFRLGRQADILAFGGDGEAPNPEALRQLYGGIREVAPDLETLHLDNMNPITISKWPEKSREGIRIIAEHNTPGDTAAFGLESADPLVQEANDLNVTAEECFEAVKIVNEVAGWRPGEDASAAPTHGEGAANRLPKLLPGINLLHGLKAERRETYEHNREFLQRVYDEGLMLRRINIRQVMAFDGTDMSETGAEIAQDHKELFKSYKKEIREEIDQPMLERVTPQGTVLPDVHLEYHQDGRTFGRQLGTYPLLVGIPGEHPLETTIDAVVVDHGYRSVTAVPYPLDVNSASMKELEALPGIGRQRAGDIIVDRPYEAASEAGERIDLTKYVTAKPPQQAD
;
A
#
# COMPACT_ATOMS: atom_id res chain seq x y z
N GLU A 1 7.37 -25.32 -7.96
CA GLU A 1 8.08 -24.09 -8.36
C GLU A 1 8.56 -23.32 -7.12
N VAL A 2 7.69 -22.97 -6.15
CA VAL A 2 8.08 -22.26 -4.91
C VAL A 2 9.14 -23.04 -4.14
N ASP A 3 8.94 -24.33 -3.95
CA ASP A 3 9.88 -25.25 -3.30
C ASP A 3 11.29 -25.13 -3.91
N ALA A 4 11.41 -25.36 -5.23
CA ALA A 4 12.67 -25.24 -5.93
C ALA A 4 13.31 -23.85 -5.84
N LEU A 5 12.52 -22.77 -5.85
CA LEU A 5 13.03 -21.40 -5.71
C LEU A 5 13.51 -21.12 -4.27
N SER A 6 12.82 -21.63 -3.27
CA SER A 6 13.23 -21.52 -1.86
C SER A 6 14.56 -22.22 -1.59
N ASP A 7 14.82 -23.36 -2.23
CA ASP A 7 16.12 -24.05 -2.16
C ASP A 7 17.29 -23.20 -2.70
N TYR A 8 17.01 -22.32 -3.68
CA TYR A 8 17.97 -21.33 -4.17
C TYR A 8 18.05 -20.03 -3.36
N GLY A 9 17.35 -19.96 -2.21
CA GLY A 9 17.39 -18.81 -1.31
C GLY A 9 16.40 -17.70 -1.65
N VAL A 10 15.46 -17.91 -2.58
CA VAL A 10 14.38 -16.94 -2.84
C VAL A 10 13.42 -16.90 -1.64
N ARG A 11 13.16 -15.70 -1.12
CA ARG A 11 12.29 -15.48 0.05
C ARG A 11 11.09 -14.55 -0.25
N HIS A 12 11.05 -13.97 -1.44
CA HIS A 12 10.00 -13.01 -1.83
C HIS A 12 9.22 -13.56 -3.03
N PHE A 13 7.93 -13.79 -2.84
CA PHE A 13 7.05 -14.36 -3.84
C PHE A 13 5.86 -13.46 -4.13
N ARG A 14 5.49 -13.37 -5.41
CA ARG A 14 4.28 -12.73 -5.87
C ARG A 14 3.53 -13.70 -6.78
N LEU A 15 2.30 -14.02 -6.41
CA LEU A 15 1.42 -14.86 -7.23
C LEU A 15 0.76 -14.00 -8.31
N GLY A 16 1.37 -13.96 -9.48
CA GLY A 16 0.94 -13.13 -10.62
C GLY A 16 0.51 -13.95 -11.84
N ARG A 17 0.19 -13.25 -12.93
CA ARG A 17 -0.23 -13.78 -14.24
C ARG A 17 -1.61 -14.47 -14.27
N GLN A 18 -2.40 -14.41 -13.22
CA GLN A 18 -3.82 -14.76 -13.25
C GLN A 18 -4.68 -13.50 -13.28
N ALA A 19 -5.80 -13.55 -13.95
CA ALA A 19 -6.77 -12.45 -13.98
C ALA A 19 -7.49 -12.32 -12.63
N ASP A 20 -7.68 -13.44 -11.93
CA ASP A 20 -8.37 -13.51 -10.64
C ASP A 20 -7.87 -14.68 -9.80
N ILE A 21 -7.22 -14.38 -8.68
CA ILE A 21 -6.73 -15.41 -7.77
C ILE A 21 -7.85 -16.21 -7.11
N LEU A 22 -9.03 -15.62 -6.90
CA LEU A 22 -10.15 -16.30 -6.27
C LEU A 22 -10.66 -17.50 -7.09
N ALA A 23 -10.55 -17.41 -8.42
CA ALA A 23 -10.96 -18.48 -9.34
C ALA A 23 -9.91 -19.60 -9.51
N PHE A 24 -8.78 -19.52 -8.79
CA PHE A 24 -7.72 -20.52 -8.88
C PHE A 24 -8.24 -21.95 -8.58
N GLY A 25 -7.89 -22.90 -9.48
CA GLY A 25 -8.29 -24.31 -9.34
C GLY A 25 -9.78 -24.60 -9.47
N GLY A 26 -10.57 -23.61 -9.91
CA GLY A 26 -12.00 -23.75 -10.18
C GLY A 26 -12.31 -23.96 -11.67
N ASP A 27 -13.58 -23.91 -12.01
CA ASP A 27 -14.12 -24.00 -13.38
C ASP A 27 -14.09 -22.65 -14.15
N GLY A 28 -13.49 -21.63 -13.55
CA GLY A 28 -13.20 -20.32 -14.16
C GLY A 28 -14.15 -19.18 -13.76
N GLU A 29 -15.25 -19.43 -13.02
CA GLU A 29 -16.17 -18.37 -12.63
C GLU A 29 -16.28 -18.18 -11.11
N ALA A 30 -16.50 -19.24 -10.37
CA ALA A 30 -16.71 -19.15 -8.92
C ALA A 30 -15.41 -19.30 -8.14
N PRO A 31 -15.26 -18.61 -6.98
CA PRO A 31 -14.15 -18.84 -6.06
C PRO A 31 -14.08 -20.28 -5.59
N ASN A 32 -12.84 -20.79 -5.47
CA ASN A 32 -12.56 -22.11 -4.95
C ASN A 32 -11.70 -22.04 -3.68
N PRO A 33 -12.31 -21.83 -2.50
CA PRO A 33 -11.58 -21.71 -1.23
C PRO A 33 -10.73 -22.93 -0.89
N GLU A 34 -11.16 -24.13 -1.27
CA GLU A 34 -10.40 -25.36 -1.01
C GLU A 34 -9.09 -25.41 -1.81
N ALA A 35 -9.13 -25.02 -3.10
CA ALA A 35 -7.90 -24.92 -3.91
C ALA A 35 -6.97 -23.82 -3.39
N LEU A 36 -7.52 -22.68 -2.91
CA LEU A 36 -6.73 -21.63 -2.28
C LEU A 36 -6.06 -22.12 -0.99
N ARG A 37 -6.78 -22.86 -0.15
CA ARG A 37 -6.21 -23.43 1.09
C ARG A 37 -5.06 -24.39 0.78
N GLN A 38 -5.19 -25.23 -0.23
CA GLN A 38 -4.14 -26.14 -0.68
C GLN A 38 -2.96 -25.38 -1.26
N LEU A 39 -3.19 -24.35 -2.09
CA LEU A 39 -2.13 -23.51 -2.68
C LEU A 39 -1.32 -22.79 -1.60
N TYR A 40 -2.00 -21.98 -0.78
CA TYR A 40 -1.32 -21.14 0.20
C TYR A 40 -0.72 -21.95 1.35
N GLY A 41 -1.42 -22.99 1.81
CA GLY A 41 -0.90 -23.94 2.81
C GLY A 41 0.34 -24.66 2.29
N GLY A 42 0.30 -25.17 1.06
CA GLY A 42 1.45 -25.81 0.42
C GLY A 42 2.65 -24.87 0.23
N ILE A 43 2.41 -23.61 -0.13
CA ILE A 43 3.49 -22.60 -0.20
C ILE A 43 4.15 -22.41 1.16
N ARG A 44 3.38 -22.27 2.23
CA ARG A 44 3.92 -22.10 3.59
C ARG A 44 4.63 -23.35 4.12
N GLU A 45 4.20 -24.54 3.69
CA GLU A 45 4.86 -25.79 4.04
C GLU A 45 6.25 -25.92 3.39
N VAL A 46 6.38 -25.60 2.09
CA VAL A 46 7.64 -25.76 1.36
C VAL A 46 8.57 -24.54 1.49
N ALA A 47 8.06 -23.40 1.90
CA ALA A 47 8.81 -22.16 2.09
C ALA A 47 8.48 -21.52 3.44
N PRO A 48 8.78 -22.16 4.59
CA PRO A 48 8.43 -21.63 5.91
C PRO A 48 9.12 -20.31 6.23
N ASP A 49 10.29 -20.06 5.67
CA ASP A 49 11.14 -18.89 5.90
C ASP A 49 10.89 -17.75 4.89
N LEU A 50 9.82 -17.82 4.10
CA LEU A 50 9.51 -16.75 3.15
C LEU A 50 9.22 -15.42 3.90
N GLU A 51 9.77 -14.33 3.36
CA GLU A 51 9.67 -12.97 3.91
C GLU A 51 8.53 -12.18 3.27
N THR A 52 8.22 -12.45 1.99
CA THR A 52 7.10 -11.83 1.30
C THR A 52 6.29 -12.87 0.53
N LEU A 53 4.99 -12.87 0.76
CA LEU A 53 4.02 -13.56 -0.07
C LEU A 53 2.88 -12.60 -0.39
N HIS A 54 2.80 -12.18 -1.64
CA HIS A 54 1.80 -11.25 -2.13
C HIS A 54 1.09 -11.78 -3.37
N LEU A 55 -0.09 -11.27 -3.65
CA LEU A 55 -0.83 -11.53 -4.87
C LEU A 55 -0.73 -10.35 -5.87
N ASP A 56 -1.35 -10.48 -7.03
CA ASP A 56 -1.43 -9.43 -8.05
C ASP A 56 -2.88 -8.95 -8.24
N ASN A 57 -3.70 -9.74 -8.92
CA ASN A 57 -5.04 -9.35 -9.32
C ASN A 57 -6.12 -10.16 -8.58
N MET A 58 -7.20 -9.45 -8.27
CA MET A 58 -8.44 -10.02 -7.78
C MET A 58 -9.59 -9.33 -8.52
N ASN A 59 -10.55 -10.09 -9.03
CA ASN A 59 -11.61 -9.53 -9.84
C ASN A 59 -12.80 -9.09 -8.97
N PRO A 60 -13.16 -7.80 -8.92
CA PRO A 60 -14.27 -7.31 -8.12
C PRO A 60 -15.62 -7.92 -8.51
N ILE A 61 -15.82 -8.29 -9.79
CA ILE A 61 -17.06 -8.95 -10.22
C ILE A 61 -17.21 -10.36 -9.62
N THR A 62 -16.12 -11.10 -9.45
CA THR A 62 -16.13 -12.39 -8.77
C THR A 62 -16.56 -12.23 -7.32
N ILE A 63 -16.05 -11.19 -6.65
CA ILE A 63 -16.40 -10.88 -5.27
C ILE A 63 -17.89 -10.53 -5.15
N SER A 64 -18.39 -9.67 -6.05
CA SER A 64 -19.79 -9.25 -6.08
C SER A 64 -20.76 -10.40 -6.38
N LYS A 65 -20.42 -11.25 -7.36
CA LYS A 65 -21.27 -12.40 -7.75
C LYS A 65 -21.30 -13.51 -6.69
N TRP A 66 -20.18 -13.72 -5.97
CA TRP A 66 -20.00 -14.84 -5.04
C TRP A 66 -19.52 -14.37 -3.66
N PRO A 67 -20.25 -13.48 -2.97
CA PRO A 67 -19.74 -12.78 -1.79
C PRO A 67 -19.28 -13.73 -0.68
N GLU A 68 -20.03 -14.78 -0.35
CA GLU A 68 -19.70 -15.70 0.74
C GLU A 68 -18.45 -16.54 0.46
N LYS A 69 -18.35 -17.11 -0.75
CA LYS A 69 -17.15 -17.85 -1.17
C LYS A 69 -15.93 -16.96 -1.28
N SER A 70 -16.13 -15.72 -1.75
CA SER A 70 -15.06 -14.72 -1.84
C SER A 70 -14.56 -14.32 -0.46
N ARG A 71 -15.44 -14.11 0.52
CA ARG A 71 -15.07 -13.86 1.92
C ARG A 71 -14.18 -14.98 2.49
N GLU A 72 -14.54 -16.23 2.23
CA GLU A 72 -13.72 -17.37 2.65
C GLU A 72 -12.36 -17.38 1.93
N GLY A 73 -12.33 -17.22 0.62
CA GLY A 73 -11.09 -17.16 -0.16
C GLY A 73 -10.17 -16.00 0.26
N ILE A 74 -10.73 -14.80 0.44
CA ILE A 74 -9.99 -13.61 0.90
C ILE A 74 -9.41 -13.82 2.30
N ARG A 75 -10.15 -14.48 3.20
CA ARG A 75 -9.65 -14.81 4.56
C ARG A 75 -8.46 -15.75 4.49
N ILE A 76 -8.54 -16.82 3.70
CA ILE A 76 -7.42 -17.75 3.48
C ILE A 76 -6.19 -17.02 2.96
N ILE A 77 -6.35 -16.15 1.97
CA ILE A 77 -5.26 -15.33 1.42
C ILE A 77 -4.66 -14.44 2.50
N ALA A 78 -5.48 -13.68 3.24
CA ALA A 78 -5.02 -12.77 4.28
C ALA A 78 -4.29 -13.47 5.43
N GLU A 79 -4.69 -14.69 5.80
CA GLU A 79 -4.02 -15.48 6.82
C GLU A 79 -2.58 -15.85 6.41
N HIS A 80 -2.36 -16.16 5.14
CA HIS A 80 -1.08 -16.66 4.63
C HIS A 80 -0.17 -15.56 4.07
N ASN A 81 -0.74 -14.52 3.46
CA ASN A 81 0.04 -13.42 2.88
C ASN A 81 0.71 -12.56 3.96
N THR A 82 1.79 -11.91 3.57
CA THR A 82 2.49 -10.94 4.44
C THR A 82 1.78 -9.58 4.39
N PRO A 83 1.91 -8.73 5.44
CA PRO A 83 1.25 -7.42 5.48
C PRO A 83 1.67 -6.50 4.34
N GLY A 84 0.78 -5.60 3.95
CA GLY A 84 1.02 -4.61 2.88
C GLY A 84 0.68 -5.10 1.48
N ASP A 85 0.06 -6.27 1.37
CA ASP A 85 -0.38 -6.81 0.08
C ASP A 85 -1.52 -6.02 -0.55
N THR A 86 -1.66 -6.12 -1.87
CA THR A 86 -2.62 -5.35 -2.66
C THR A 86 -3.36 -6.23 -3.66
N ALA A 87 -4.67 -6.33 -3.52
CA ALA A 87 -5.55 -6.89 -4.54
C ALA A 87 -5.85 -5.82 -5.61
N ALA A 88 -5.27 -5.93 -6.78
CA ALA A 88 -5.51 -4.97 -7.85
C ALA A 88 -6.88 -5.21 -8.51
N PHE A 89 -7.75 -4.20 -8.45
CA PHE A 89 -9.09 -4.17 -9.04
C PHE A 89 -9.09 -3.35 -10.33
N GLY A 90 -9.58 -3.94 -11.41
CA GLY A 90 -9.80 -3.26 -12.69
C GLY A 90 -11.20 -2.68 -12.74
N LEU A 91 -11.43 -1.50 -12.15
CA LEU A 91 -12.66 -0.72 -12.35
C LEU A 91 -12.65 -0.01 -13.71
N GLU A 92 -11.50 0.51 -14.06
CA GLU A 92 -11.16 1.30 -15.25
C GLU A 92 -11.93 2.63 -15.34
N SER A 93 -13.24 2.64 -15.14
CA SER A 93 -14.08 3.85 -15.07
C SER A 93 -15.31 3.63 -14.20
N ALA A 94 -15.70 4.64 -13.43
CA ALA A 94 -16.95 4.68 -12.69
C ALA A 94 -18.12 5.30 -13.50
N ASP A 95 -17.85 5.81 -14.72
CA ASP A 95 -18.89 6.37 -15.61
C ASP A 95 -19.64 5.25 -16.36
N PRO A 96 -20.97 5.09 -16.16
CA PRO A 96 -21.74 4.04 -16.82
C PRO A 96 -21.69 4.09 -18.35
N LEU A 97 -21.59 5.29 -18.94
CA LEU A 97 -21.49 5.42 -20.40
C LEU A 97 -20.15 4.92 -20.94
N VAL A 98 -19.07 5.17 -20.20
CA VAL A 98 -17.74 4.64 -20.53
C VAL A 98 -17.71 3.13 -20.34
N GLN A 99 -18.33 2.63 -19.27
CA GLN A 99 -18.43 1.19 -19.01
C GLN A 99 -19.15 0.47 -20.15
N GLU A 100 -20.30 0.96 -20.57
CA GLU A 100 -21.08 0.39 -21.68
C GLU A 100 -20.32 0.47 -23.02
N ALA A 101 -19.70 1.62 -23.34
CA ALA A 101 -19.02 1.85 -24.62
C ALA A 101 -17.74 1.01 -24.79
N ASN A 102 -17.18 0.45 -23.71
CA ASN A 102 -15.94 -0.33 -23.72
C ASN A 102 -16.12 -1.76 -23.18
N ASP A 103 -17.34 -2.24 -23.01
CA ASP A 103 -17.67 -3.57 -22.49
C ASP A 103 -16.93 -3.89 -21.18
N LEU A 104 -16.85 -2.89 -20.26
CA LEU A 104 -16.20 -3.09 -18.98
C LEU A 104 -17.05 -4.01 -18.08
N ASN A 105 -16.40 -5.02 -17.51
CA ASN A 105 -17.11 -6.12 -16.85
C ASN A 105 -17.67 -5.79 -15.47
N VAL A 106 -17.24 -4.69 -14.84
CA VAL A 106 -17.61 -4.34 -13.48
C VAL A 106 -18.20 -2.93 -13.40
N THR A 107 -19.30 -2.81 -12.68
CA THR A 107 -19.89 -1.50 -12.36
C THR A 107 -19.21 -0.86 -11.15
N ALA A 108 -19.39 0.46 -10.99
CA ALA A 108 -18.89 1.18 -9.82
C ALA A 108 -19.45 0.62 -8.50
N GLU A 109 -20.73 0.23 -8.48
CA GLU A 109 -21.37 -0.34 -7.28
C GLU A 109 -20.84 -1.73 -6.94
N GLU A 110 -20.67 -2.61 -7.91
CA GLU A 110 -20.06 -3.94 -7.70
C GLU A 110 -18.63 -3.82 -7.19
N CYS A 111 -17.85 -2.88 -7.75
CA CYS A 111 -16.50 -2.60 -7.30
C CYS A 111 -16.48 -2.05 -5.87
N PHE A 112 -17.42 -1.16 -5.54
CA PHE A 112 -17.55 -0.60 -4.20
C PHE A 112 -17.86 -1.69 -3.15
N GLU A 113 -18.81 -2.58 -3.42
CA GLU A 113 -19.12 -3.71 -2.53
C GLU A 113 -17.92 -4.67 -2.39
N ALA A 114 -17.16 -4.89 -3.47
CA ALA A 114 -15.93 -5.68 -3.40
C ALA A 114 -14.87 -5.00 -2.51
N VAL A 115 -14.72 -3.68 -2.58
CA VAL A 115 -13.83 -2.89 -1.69
C VAL A 115 -14.24 -3.09 -0.23
N LYS A 116 -15.54 -3.01 0.08
CA LYS A 116 -16.04 -3.25 1.45
C LYS A 116 -15.68 -4.64 1.94
N ILE A 117 -15.96 -5.67 1.15
CA ILE A 117 -15.70 -7.07 1.52
C ILE A 117 -14.20 -7.28 1.81
N VAL A 118 -13.30 -6.77 0.98
CA VAL A 118 -11.86 -6.92 1.24
C VAL A 118 -11.44 -6.18 2.51
N ASN A 119 -11.94 -4.96 2.74
CA ASN A 119 -11.65 -4.22 3.97
C ASN A 119 -12.14 -4.95 5.22
N GLU A 120 -13.36 -5.48 5.21
CA GLU A 120 -13.95 -6.21 6.33
C GLU A 120 -13.20 -7.50 6.66
N VAL A 121 -12.77 -8.23 5.63
CA VAL A 121 -12.19 -9.58 5.79
C VAL A 121 -10.67 -9.55 5.99
N ALA A 122 -9.98 -8.60 5.36
CA ALA A 122 -8.52 -8.61 5.25
C ALA A 122 -7.83 -7.29 5.61
N GLY A 123 -8.59 -6.24 5.95
CA GLY A 123 -8.05 -4.93 6.30
C GLY A 123 -7.44 -4.84 7.71
N TRP A 124 -7.46 -5.91 8.49
CA TRP A 124 -6.88 -5.95 9.84
C TRP A 124 -5.34 -5.92 9.81
N ARG A 125 -4.74 -5.48 10.92
CA ARG A 125 -3.29 -5.37 11.08
C ARG A 125 -2.77 -6.48 11.97
N PRO A 126 -1.52 -6.97 11.78
CA PRO A 126 -0.91 -7.92 12.70
C PRO A 126 -0.94 -7.40 14.15
N GLY A 127 -1.44 -8.22 15.07
CA GLY A 127 -1.64 -7.84 16.47
C GLY A 127 -3.05 -7.35 16.82
N GLU A 128 -3.90 -7.10 15.82
CA GLU A 128 -5.33 -6.85 15.99
C GLU A 128 -6.13 -8.17 15.97
N ASP A 129 -7.34 -8.12 16.52
CA ASP A 129 -8.30 -9.21 16.35
C ASP A 129 -8.80 -9.20 14.90
N ALA A 130 -8.50 -10.27 14.14
CA ALA A 130 -8.89 -10.40 12.75
C ALA A 130 -10.42 -10.45 12.53
N SER A 131 -11.20 -10.66 13.58
CA SER A 131 -12.67 -10.63 13.55
C SER A 131 -13.27 -9.24 13.86
N ALA A 132 -12.45 -8.31 14.35
CA ALA A 132 -12.86 -6.94 14.63
C ALA A 132 -12.82 -6.08 13.36
N ALA A 133 -13.51 -4.94 13.37
CA ALA A 133 -13.38 -3.95 12.32
C ALA A 133 -11.94 -3.42 12.27
N PRO A 134 -11.36 -3.21 11.08
CA PRO A 134 -10.00 -2.68 10.94
C PRO A 134 -9.83 -1.35 11.65
N THR A 135 -8.73 -1.18 12.39
CA THR A 135 -8.39 0.08 13.03
C THR A 135 -7.53 0.96 12.11
N HIS A 136 -7.65 2.26 12.24
CA HIS A 136 -6.85 3.25 11.52
C HIS A 136 -6.72 4.56 12.32
N GLY A 137 -5.74 5.38 11.97
CA GLY A 137 -5.44 6.61 12.71
C GLY A 137 -4.70 6.38 14.02
N GLU A 138 -4.83 7.31 14.97
CA GLU A 138 -4.22 7.18 16.29
C GLU A 138 -4.77 5.95 17.02
N GLY A 139 -3.89 5.10 17.50
CA GLY A 139 -4.24 3.85 18.17
C GLY A 139 -4.33 2.61 17.27
N ALA A 140 -4.19 2.77 15.94
CA ALA A 140 -4.01 1.62 15.05
C ALA A 140 -2.74 0.84 15.40
N ALA A 141 -2.74 -0.47 15.16
CA ALA A 141 -1.54 -1.28 15.32
C ALA A 141 -0.42 -0.75 14.40
N ASN A 142 0.81 -0.77 14.89
CA ASN A 142 1.96 -0.19 14.21
C ASN A 142 2.50 -1.06 13.06
N ARG A 143 1.63 -1.65 12.27
CA ARG A 143 1.93 -2.48 11.09
C ARG A 143 1.00 -2.11 9.93
N LEU A 144 1.39 -2.47 8.72
CA LEU A 144 0.52 -2.37 7.55
C LEU A 144 -0.66 -3.35 7.66
N PRO A 145 -1.84 -3.02 7.09
CA PRO A 145 -2.93 -3.98 6.91
C PRO A 145 -2.47 -5.20 6.12
N LYS A 146 -3.12 -6.34 6.34
CA LYS A 146 -2.76 -7.61 5.67
C LYS A 146 -2.95 -7.52 4.16
N LEU A 147 -4.16 -7.18 3.72
CA LEU A 147 -4.50 -7.09 2.30
C LEU A 147 -5.54 -5.98 2.11
N LEU A 148 -5.28 -5.08 1.18
CA LEU A 148 -6.21 -4.01 0.80
C LEU A 148 -6.43 -3.99 -0.71
N PRO A 149 -7.59 -3.52 -1.19
CA PRO A 149 -7.81 -3.30 -2.60
C PRO A 149 -6.97 -2.13 -3.12
N GLY A 150 -6.59 -2.22 -4.39
CA GLY A 150 -6.03 -1.12 -5.17
C GLY A 150 -6.89 -0.89 -6.40
N ILE A 151 -7.26 0.34 -6.70
CA ILE A 151 -8.14 0.71 -7.82
C ILE A 151 -7.32 1.15 -9.02
N ASN A 152 -7.60 0.57 -10.18
CA ASN A 152 -7.11 1.04 -11.47
C ASN A 152 -8.19 1.88 -12.16
N LEU A 153 -7.83 3.10 -12.60
CA LEU A 153 -8.62 3.98 -13.44
C LEU A 153 -7.85 4.24 -14.73
N LEU A 154 -8.56 4.12 -15.87
CA LEU A 154 -8.01 4.28 -17.19
C LEU A 154 -8.76 5.40 -17.92
N HIS A 155 -8.04 6.41 -18.38
CA HIS A 155 -8.56 7.56 -19.11
C HIS A 155 -8.19 7.48 -20.59
N GLY A 156 -9.01 8.13 -21.45
CA GLY A 156 -8.88 8.04 -22.90
C GLY A 156 -9.70 6.89 -23.50
N LEU A 157 -10.66 6.35 -22.77
CA LEU A 157 -11.59 5.31 -23.21
C LEU A 157 -12.70 5.92 -24.11
N LYS A 158 -13.36 5.08 -24.92
CA LYS A 158 -14.53 5.49 -25.73
C LYS A 158 -15.60 6.11 -24.83
N ALA A 159 -16.28 7.14 -25.32
CA ALA A 159 -17.31 7.91 -24.60
C ALA A 159 -16.81 8.67 -23.36
N GLU A 160 -15.49 8.77 -23.12
CA GLU A 160 -14.96 9.61 -22.04
C GLU A 160 -15.33 11.09 -22.30
N ARG A 161 -15.78 11.76 -21.25
CA ARG A 161 -16.20 13.15 -21.25
C ARG A 161 -15.80 13.77 -19.91
N ARG A 162 -16.07 15.07 -19.73
CA ARG A 162 -15.72 15.78 -18.51
C ARG A 162 -16.35 15.13 -17.27
N GLU A 163 -17.61 14.72 -17.34
CA GLU A 163 -18.35 14.08 -16.26
C GLU A 163 -17.77 12.72 -15.86
N THR A 164 -17.03 12.06 -16.75
CA THR A 164 -16.30 10.82 -16.40
C THR A 164 -15.30 11.04 -15.27
N TYR A 165 -14.62 12.19 -15.27
CA TYR A 165 -13.68 12.56 -14.20
C TYR A 165 -14.40 12.83 -12.88
N GLU A 166 -15.60 13.40 -12.94
CA GLU A 166 -16.47 13.63 -11.78
C GLU A 166 -16.96 12.30 -11.19
N HIS A 167 -17.47 11.37 -12.01
CA HIS A 167 -17.87 10.03 -11.57
C HIS A 167 -16.72 9.25 -10.91
N ASN A 168 -15.54 9.28 -11.51
CA ASN A 168 -14.36 8.62 -10.95
C ASN A 168 -13.96 9.24 -9.60
N ARG A 169 -14.03 10.57 -9.48
CA ARG A 169 -13.75 11.29 -8.22
C ARG A 169 -14.78 10.94 -7.15
N GLU A 170 -16.07 10.99 -7.48
CA GLU A 170 -17.18 10.67 -6.57
C GLU A 170 -17.06 9.24 -6.03
N PHE A 171 -16.71 8.27 -6.87
CA PHE A 171 -16.45 6.90 -6.45
C PHE A 171 -15.32 6.83 -5.41
N LEU A 172 -14.18 7.44 -5.68
CA LEU A 172 -13.04 7.43 -4.76
C LEU A 172 -13.36 8.20 -3.46
N GLN A 173 -14.10 9.33 -3.55
CA GLN A 173 -14.52 10.09 -2.40
C GLN A 173 -15.47 9.28 -1.52
N ARG A 174 -16.44 8.57 -2.11
CA ARG A 174 -17.36 7.68 -1.38
C ARG A 174 -16.59 6.59 -0.62
N VAL A 175 -15.61 5.96 -1.26
CA VAL A 175 -14.75 4.96 -0.58
C VAL A 175 -14.05 5.58 0.63
N TYR A 176 -13.52 6.80 0.47
CA TYR A 176 -12.86 7.51 1.57
C TYR A 176 -13.84 7.89 2.68
N ASP A 177 -14.98 8.47 2.35
CA ASP A 177 -16.00 8.97 3.31
C ASP A 177 -16.61 7.84 4.15
N GLU A 178 -16.76 6.63 3.57
CA GLU A 178 -17.24 5.45 4.30
C GLU A 178 -16.15 4.79 5.18
N GLY A 179 -14.98 5.43 5.34
CA GLY A 179 -13.92 4.94 6.22
C GLY A 179 -13.12 3.76 5.65
N LEU A 180 -13.35 3.38 4.39
CA LEU A 180 -12.66 2.27 3.74
C LEU A 180 -11.22 2.63 3.38
N MET A 181 -10.39 1.62 3.24
CA MET A 181 -8.97 1.75 2.90
C MET A 181 -8.68 1.23 1.50
N LEU A 182 -7.90 1.99 0.73
CA LEU A 182 -7.30 1.58 -0.53
C LEU A 182 -5.78 1.63 -0.40
N ARG A 183 -5.12 0.55 -0.77
CA ARG A 183 -3.65 0.52 -0.77
C ARG A 183 -3.06 1.39 -1.86
N ARG A 184 -3.78 1.55 -2.98
CA ARG A 184 -3.30 2.26 -4.16
C ARG A 184 -4.45 2.76 -5.02
N ILE A 185 -4.29 3.99 -5.54
CA ILE A 185 -5.11 4.54 -6.64
C ILE A 185 -4.19 4.72 -7.84
N ASN A 186 -4.43 3.95 -8.90
CA ASN A 186 -3.60 3.94 -10.10
C ASN A 186 -4.35 4.59 -11.26
N ILE A 187 -3.96 5.81 -11.62
CA ILE A 187 -4.59 6.62 -12.68
C ILE A 187 -3.68 6.60 -13.90
N ARG A 188 -4.15 6.00 -14.97
CA ARG A 188 -3.44 5.82 -16.25
C ARG A 188 -4.20 6.45 -17.40
N GLN A 189 -3.52 6.65 -18.52
CA GLN A 189 -4.12 6.95 -19.82
C GLN A 189 -3.91 5.78 -20.77
N VAL A 190 -4.88 5.57 -21.66
CA VAL A 190 -4.76 4.63 -22.79
C VAL A 190 -3.54 5.00 -23.62
N MET A 191 -2.76 3.99 -23.96
CA MET A 191 -1.74 4.09 -25.01
C MET A 191 -2.36 3.50 -26.28
N ALA A 192 -2.62 4.37 -27.25
CA ALA A 192 -3.14 3.95 -28.54
C ALA A 192 -2.03 3.28 -29.36
N PHE A 193 -2.22 2.00 -29.70
CA PHE A 193 -1.31 1.25 -30.56
C PHE A 193 -2.01 0.98 -31.90
N ASP A 194 -1.25 1.09 -33.00
CA ASP A 194 -1.76 0.78 -34.33
C ASP A 194 -2.36 -0.63 -34.40
N GLY A 195 -3.54 -0.74 -35.01
CA GLY A 195 -4.25 -2.00 -35.15
C GLY A 195 -5.10 -2.42 -33.93
N THR A 196 -5.26 -1.56 -32.95
CA THR A 196 -6.24 -1.74 -31.86
C THR A 196 -7.48 -0.89 -32.10
N ASP A 197 -8.63 -1.25 -31.51
CA ASP A 197 -9.88 -0.48 -31.58
C ASP A 197 -9.74 0.95 -30.99
N MET A 198 -8.71 1.19 -30.23
CA MET A 198 -8.42 2.47 -29.58
C MET A 198 -7.34 3.29 -30.32
N SER A 199 -6.82 2.79 -31.45
CA SER A 199 -5.67 3.41 -32.15
C SER A 199 -5.90 4.86 -32.57
N GLU A 200 -7.09 5.19 -33.03
CA GLU A 200 -7.47 6.55 -33.42
C GLU A 200 -8.20 7.28 -32.30
N THR A 201 -9.29 6.73 -31.82
CA THR A 201 -10.19 7.36 -30.83
C THR A 201 -9.50 7.64 -29.50
N GLY A 202 -8.70 6.70 -28.99
CA GLY A 202 -8.02 6.86 -27.68
C GLY A 202 -6.94 7.94 -27.71
N ALA A 203 -6.23 8.09 -28.82
CA ALA A 203 -5.22 9.14 -28.98
C ALA A 203 -5.86 10.54 -29.04
N GLU A 204 -6.98 10.71 -29.76
CA GLU A 204 -7.74 11.95 -29.85
C GLU A 204 -8.28 12.36 -28.48
N ILE A 205 -9.00 11.48 -27.79
CA ILE A 205 -9.58 11.74 -26.46
C ILE A 205 -8.48 12.10 -25.45
N ALA A 206 -7.39 11.35 -25.43
CA ALA A 206 -6.26 11.62 -24.52
C ALA A 206 -5.60 12.97 -24.79
N GLN A 207 -5.55 13.41 -26.07
CA GLN A 207 -5.03 14.74 -26.43
C GLN A 207 -5.99 15.85 -26.05
N ASP A 208 -7.28 15.69 -26.33
CA ASP A 208 -8.30 16.70 -26.03
C ASP A 208 -8.47 16.91 -24.52
N HIS A 209 -8.37 15.84 -23.74
CA HIS A 209 -8.50 15.89 -22.29
C HIS A 209 -7.16 16.06 -21.53
N LYS A 210 -6.06 16.32 -22.21
CA LYS A 210 -4.72 16.35 -21.60
C LYS A 210 -4.60 17.24 -20.35
N GLU A 211 -5.12 18.47 -20.43
CA GLU A 211 -5.04 19.40 -19.29
C GLU A 211 -6.05 19.03 -18.19
N LEU A 212 -7.23 18.53 -18.56
CA LEU A 212 -8.21 18.01 -17.62
C LEU A 212 -7.65 16.81 -16.85
N PHE A 213 -7.02 15.86 -17.53
CA PHE A 213 -6.37 14.70 -16.91
C PHE A 213 -5.27 15.10 -15.92
N LYS A 214 -4.43 16.07 -16.29
CA LYS A 214 -3.37 16.56 -15.37
C LYS A 214 -3.95 17.19 -14.11
N SER A 215 -4.97 18.06 -14.28
CA SER A 215 -5.65 18.72 -13.16
C SER A 215 -6.31 17.70 -12.25
N TYR A 216 -7.10 16.79 -12.82
CA TYR A 216 -7.75 15.70 -12.11
C TYR A 216 -6.76 14.84 -11.33
N LYS A 217 -5.68 14.41 -12.00
CA LYS A 217 -4.65 13.58 -11.34
C LYS A 217 -3.99 14.29 -10.17
N LYS A 218 -3.77 15.62 -10.27
CA LYS A 218 -3.25 16.42 -9.17
C LYS A 218 -4.26 16.47 -8.02
N GLU A 219 -5.52 16.80 -8.32
CA GLU A 219 -6.61 16.86 -7.34
C GLU A 219 -6.76 15.54 -6.57
N ILE A 220 -6.86 14.40 -7.28
CA ILE A 220 -6.97 13.08 -6.64
C ILE A 220 -5.76 12.79 -5.74
N ARG A 221 -4.53 13.19 -6.16
CA ARG A 221 -3.32 13.01 -5.33
C ARG A 221 -3.37 13.80 -4.03
N GLU A 222 -3.86 15.03 -4.09
CA GLU A 222 -3.88 15.95 -2.94
C GLU A 222 -5.07 15.67 -2.01
N GLU A 223 -6.25 15.45 -2.58
CA GLU A 223 -7.51 15.41 -1.81
C GLU A 223 -7.90 14.00 -1.36
N ILE A 224 -7.45 12.95 -2.06
CA ILE A 224 -7.87 11.57 -1.76
C ILE A 224 -6.67 10.64 -1.50
N ASP A 225 -5.69 10.59 -2.40
CA ASP A 225 -4.60 9.59 -2.33
C ASP A 225 -3.68 9.80 -1.11
N GLN A 226 -3.34 11.06 -0.80
CA GLN A 226 -2.53 11.38 0.39
C GLN A 226 -3.31 11.12 1.69
N PRO A 227 -4.54 11.62 1.92
CA PRO A 227 -5.31 11.27 3.11
C PRO A 227 -5.58 9.77 3.25
N MET A 228 -5.77 9.06 2.13
CA MET A 228 -5.88 7.60 2.12
C MET A 228 -4.59 6.93 2.58
N LEU A 229 -3.43 7.42 2.12
CA LEU A 229 -2.13 6.91 2.54
C LEU A 229 -1.91 7.13 4.05
N GLU A 230 -2.30 8.27 4.59
CA GLU A 230 -2.25 8.57 6.03
C GLU A 230 -3.12 7.59 6.84
N ARG A 231 -4.30 7.23 6.33
CA ARG A 231 -5.19 6.23 6.94
C ARG A 231 -4.59 4.82 6.91
N VAL A 232 -4.01 4.43 5.78
CA VAL A 232 -3.40 3.10 5.59
C VAL A 232 -2.09 2.95 6.37
N THR A 233 -1.32 4.02 6.45
CA THR A 233 0.05 4.03 7.00
C THR A 233 0.21 5.18 8.00
N PRO A 234 -0.56 5.23 9.11
CA PRO A 234 -0.49 6.34 10.06
C PRO A 234 0.93 6.52 10.61
N GLN A 235 1.22 7.71 11.13
CA GLN A 235 2.47 7.98 11.82
C GLN A 235 2.68 6.96 12.95
N GLY A 236 3.89 6.44 13.07
CA GLY A 236 4.23 5.35 13.98
C GLY A 236 4.10 3.96 13.37
N THR A 237 3.62 3.83 12.11
CA THR A 237 3.66 2.55 11.39
C THR A 237 5.10 2.13 11.17
N VAL A 238 5.45 0.92 11.60
CA VAL A 238 6.77 0.32 11.35
C VAL A 238 6.72 -0.45 10.04
N LEU A 239 7.62 -0.10 9.14
CA LEU A 239 7.88 -0.76 7.87
C LEU A 239 9.13 -1.62 8.04
N PRO A 240 9.01 -2.94 8.24
CA PRO A 240 10.16 -3.82 8.33
C PRO A 240 10.83 -3.99 6.96
N ASP A 241 12.11 -4.32 6.98
CA ASP A 241 12.88 -4.74 5.81
C ASP A 241 12.81 -3.76 4.63
N VAL A 242 12.98 -2.46 4.89
CA VAL A 242 13.11 -1.45 3.83
C VAL A 242 14.50 -1.55 3.21
N HIS A 243 14.58 -2.00 1.96
CA HIS A 243 15.81 -2.06 1.18
C HIS A 243 16.18 -0.69 0.64
N LEU A 244 17.39 -0.22 0.96
CA LEU A 244 17.89 1.11 0.62
C LEU A 244 18.52 1.11 -0.77
N GLU A 245 17.96 1.92 -1.70
CA GLU A 245 18.23 1.83 -3.14
C GLU A 245 19.12 2.96 -3.67
N TYR A 246 18.88 4.22 -3.26
CA TYR A 246 19.60 5.37 -3.78
C TYR A 246 19.56 6.59 -2.87
N HIS A 247 20.50 7.52 -3.10
CA HIS A 247 20.51 8.83 -2.45
C HIS A 247 19.97 9.91 -3.38
N GLN A 248 19.18 10.82 -2.83
CA GLN A 248 18.74 12.04 -3.53
C GLN A 248 18.46 13.15 -2.53
N ASP A 249 18.95 14.37 -2.81
CA ASP A 249 18.69 15.60 -2.03
C ASP A 249 18.98 15.44 -0.51
N GLY A 250 20.07 14.73 -0.17
CA GLY A 250 20.50 14.49 1.21
C GLY A 250 19.58 13.56 2.01
N ARG A 251 18.82 12.70 1.32
CA ARG A 251 18.00 11.62 1.84
C ARG A 251 18.39 10.29 1.19
N THR A 252 18.12 9.21 1.86
CA THR A 252 18.20 7.87 1.32
C THR A 252 16.79 7.38 1.03
N PHE A 253 16.59 6.80 -0.14
CA PHE A 253 15.30 6.23 -0.55
C PHE A 253 15.39 4.71 -0.64
N GLY A 254 14.32 4.06 -0.22
CA GLY A 254 14.20 2.61 -0.26
C GLY A 254 12.75 2.15 -0.37
N ARG A 255 12.57 0.82 -0.44
CA ARG A 255 11.26 0.17 -0.49
C ARG A 255 11.29 -1.16 0.23
N GLN A 256 10.13 -1.58 0.75
CA GLN A 256 9.93 -2.97 1.08
C GLN A 256 9.81 -3.81 -0.20
N LEU A 257 10.30 -5.03 -0.21
CA LEU A 257 10.05 -5.96 -1.31
C LEU A 257 8.60 -6.45 -1.23
N GLY A 258 7.84 -6.30 -2.32
CA GLY A 258 6.44 -6.69 -2.33
C GLY A 258 5.65 -6.11 -3.51
N THR A 259 4.34 -6.33 -3.50
CA THR A 259 3.43 -5.81 -4.52
C THR A 259 3.17 -4.33 -4.29
N TYR A 260 3.42 -3.50 -5.30
CA TYR A 260 3.25 -2.05 -5.26
C TYR A 260 3.94 -1.38 -4.05
N PRO A 261 5.25 -1.53 -3.90
CA PRO A 261 5.98 -1.06 -2.73
C PRO A 261 5.88 0.46 -2.58
N LEU A 262 5.76 0.89 -1.32
CA LEU A 262 5.74 2.30 -0.96
C LEU A 262 7.15 2.87 -1.00
N LEU A 263 7.33 4.05 -1.59
CA LEU A 263 8.60 4.76 -1.54
C LEU A 263 8.79 5.35 -0.14
N VAL A 264 9.90 5.02 0.50
CA VAL A 264 10.27 5.48 1.83
C VAL A 264 11.49 6.38 1.72
N GLY A 265 11.34 7.65 2.14
CA GLY A 265 12.45 8.61 2.21
C GLY A 265 12.97 8.73 3.64
N ILE A 266 14.25 8.45 3.85
CA ILE A 266 14.91 8.49 5.16
C ILE A 266 15.88 9.66 5.19
N PRO A 267 15.79 10.58 6.18
CA PRO A 267 16.72 11.69 6.29
C PRO A 267 18.16 11.23 6.49
N GLY A 268 19.10 11.85 5.74
CA GLY A 268 20.51 11.49 5.80
C GLY A 268 20.93 10.52 4.71
N GLU A 269 22.22 10.16 4.73
CA GLU A 269 22.83 9.20 3.84
C GLU A 269 23.15 7.92 4.61
N HIS A 270 22.41 6.87 4.33
CA HIS A 270 22.57 5.54 4.90
C HIS A 270 23.24 4.61 3.87
N PRO A 271 23.93 3.56 4.32
CA PRO A 271 24.55 2.59 3.39
C PRO A 271 23.53 1.99 2.44
N LEU A 272 23.78 2.08 1.13
CA LEU A 272 22.94 1.48 0.10
C LEU A 272 23.09 -0.05 0.08
N GLU A 273 22.17 -0.73 -0.60
CA GLU A 273 22.13 -2.20 -0.69
C GLU A 273 22.06 -2.89 0.69
N THR A 274 21.55 -2.16 1.69
CA THR A 274 21.27 -2.66 3.04
C THR A 274 19.78 -2.60 3.33
N THR A 275 19.34 -3.36 4.31
CA THR A 275 17.95 -3.42 4.74
C THR A 275 17.83 -2.91 6.16
N ILE A 276 16.83 -2.06 6.43
CA ILE A 276 16.54 -1.53 7.76
C ILE A 276 15.04 -1.55 8.05
N ASP A 277 14.69 -1.64 9.31
CA ASP A 277 13.35 -1.29 9.76
C ASP A 277 13.23 0.23 9.85
N ALA A 278 12.08 0.78 9.43
CA ALA A 278 11.83 2.22 9.45
C ALA A 278 10.44 2.52 10.03
N VAL A 279 10.30 3.61 10.77
CA VAL A 279 9.02 4.06 11.31
C VAL A 279 8.57 5.34 10.63
N VAL A 280 7.32 5.35 10.19
CA VAL A 280 6.71 6.47 9.46
C VAL A 280 6.54 7.67 10.37
N VAL A 281 7.01 8.84 9.93
CA VAL A 281 6.93 10.12 10.64
C VAL A 281 6.17 11.20 9.87
N ASP A 282 6.06 11.08 8.53
CA ASP A 282 5.35 12.05 7.69
C ASP A 282 4.95 11.44 6.34
N HIS A 283 4.08 12.10 5.59
CA HIS A 283 3.51 11.61 4.33
C HIS A 283 3.70 12.61 3.19
N GLY A 284 4.09 12.08 2.03
CA GLY A 284 3.92 12.74 0.75
C GLY A 284 2.71 12.18 -0.01
N TYR A 285 2.50 12.62 -1.24
CA TYR A 285 1.35 12.14 -2.04
C TYR A 285 1.34 10.63 -2.30
N ARG A 286 2.50 10.00 -2.44
CA ARG A 286 2.66 8.56 -2.73
C ARG A 286 3.92 7.97 -2.10
N SER A 287 4.41 8.60 -1.08
CA SER A 287 5.61 8.21 -0.35
C SER A 287 5.46 8.56 1.11
N VAL A 288 6.28 7.99 1.94
CA VAL A 288 6.38 8.38 3.34
C VAL A 288 7.78 8.88 3.66
N THR A 289 7.88 9.76 4.65
CA THR A 289 9.12 10.03 5.34
C THR A 289 9.17 9.13 6.57
N ALA A 290 10.28 8.46 6.76
CA ALA A 290 10.48 7.56 7.90
C ALA A 290 11.87 7.78 8.50
N VAL A 291 12.08 7.31 9.73
CA VAL A 291 13.40 7.24 10.35
C VAL A 291 13.73 5.78 10.68
N PRO A 292 15.01 5.40 10.84
CA PRO A 292 15.38 4.05 11.27
C PRO A 292 14.65 3.65 12.56
N TYR A 293 14.23 2.39 12.66
CA TYR A 293 13.46 1.93 13.81
C TYR A 293 14.12 0.76 14.56
N PRO A 294 14.19 0.83 15.89
CA PRO A 294 13.98 2.02 16.71
C PRO A 294 15.13 3.02 16.55
N LEU A 295 14.80 4.31 16.44
CA LEU A 295 15.83 5.35 16.35
C LEU A 295 16.49 5.52 17.73
N ASP A 296 17.81 5.38 17.82
CA ASP A 296 18.53 5.60 19.06
C ASP A 296 18.77 7.09 19.29
N VAL A 297 18.10 7.65 20.27
CA VAL A 297 18.18 9.08 20.63
C VAL A 297 19.61 9.53 20.93
N ASN A 298 20.48 8.63 21.40
CA ASN A 298 21.86 8.95 21.76
C ASN A 298 22.81 9.06 20.55
N SER A 299 22.46 8.43 19.42
CA SER A 299 23.28 8.43 18.21
C SER A 299 22.61 9.08 16.99
N ALA A 300 21.29 9.34 17.04
CA ALA A 300 20.53 9.94 15.95
C ALA A 300 21.12 11.26 15.45
N SER A 301 21.14 11.45 14.15
CA SER A 301 21.59 12.70 13.52
C SER A 301 20.59 13.85 13.73
N MET A 302 21.05 15.09 13.53
CA MET A 302 20.18 16.28 13.54
C MET A 302 19.00 16.13 12.57
N LYS A 303 19.24 15.62 11.38
CA LYS A 303 18.20 15.46 10.33
C LYS A 303 17.13 14.41 10.72
N GLU A 304 17.53 13.32 11.34
CA GLU A 304 16.62 12.28 11.82
C GLU A 304 15.77 12.79 12.98
N LEU A 305 16.37 13.52 13.93
CA LEU A 305 15.62 14.13 15.03
C LEU A 305 14.64 15.19 14.53
N GLU A 306 15.05 16.07 13.62
CA GLU A 306 14.17 17.09 13.01
C GLU A 306 12.98 16.48 12.26
N ALA A 307 13.09 15.25 11.77
CA ALA A 307 12.01 14.56 11.07
C ALA A 307 10.94 13.99 12.03
N LEU A 308 11.24 13.87 13.32
CA LEU A 308 10.26 13.36 14.28
C LEU A 308 9.12 14.36 14.49
N PRO A 309 7.85 13.89 14.59
CA PRO A 309 6.71 14.75 14.82
C PRO A 309 6.89 15.67 16.04
N GLY A 310 6.71 16.97 15.82
CA GLY A 310 6.85 17.98 16.89
C GLY A 310 8.28 18.33 17.32
N ILE A 311 9.30 17.76 16.68
CA ILE A 311 10.70 18.10 16.90
C ILE A 311 11.16 19.08 15.83
N GLY A 312 11.31 20.35 16.21
CA GLY A 312 11.96 21.36 15.34
C GLY A 312 13.46 21.40 15.58
N ARG A 313 14.18 22.16 14.74
CA ARG A 313 15.63 22.29 14.75
C ARG A 313 16.23 22.63 16.13
N GLN A 314 15.60 23.56 16.85
CA GLN A 314 16.08 23.95 18.19
C GLN A 314 16.04 22.76 19.15
N ARG A 315 14.89 22.05 19.22
CA ARG A 315 14.72 20.91 20.11
C ARG A 315 15.63 19.74 19.72
N ALA A 316 15.82 19.49 18.43
CA ALA A 316 16.79 18.50 17.95
C ALA A 316 18.21 18.85 18.41
N GLY A 317 18.58 20.15 18.40
CA GLY A 317 19.82 20.63 18.94
C GLY A 317 19.96 20.43 20.44
N ASP A 318 18.91 20.75 21.21
CA ASP A 318 18.88 20.56 22.66
C ASP A 318 19.04 19.05 23.02
N ILE A 319 18.33 18.16 22.29
CA ILE A 319 18.48 16.71 22.45
C ILE A 319 19.94 16.27 22.25
N ILE A 320 20.62 16.79 21.23
CA ILE A 320 22.02 16.42 20.96
C ILE A 320 22.96 16.91 22.06
N VAL A 321 22.72 18.11 22.59
CA VAL A 321 23.56 18.71 23.63
C VAL A 321 23.42 17.98 24.96
N ASP A 322 22.19 17.54 25.29
CA ASP A 322 21.86 16.92 26.57
C ASP A 322 22.15 15.40 26.63
N ARG A 323 22.71 14.82 25.57
CA ARG A 323 23.16 13.40 25.56
C ARG A 323 24.27 13.15 26.59
N PRO A 324 24.35 11.91 27.17
CA PRO A 324 23.51 10.75 26.89
C PRO A 324 22.24 10.68 27.75
N TYR A 325 21.19 10.06 27.20
CA TYR A 325 19.95 9.74 27.90
C TYR A 325 19.94 8.27 28.35
N GLU A 326 19.42 8.03 29.55
CA GLU A 326 19.22 6.66 30.08
C GLU A 326 17.93 6.05 29.56
N ALA A 327 16.88 6.87 29.34
CA ALA A 327 15.59 6.46 28.76
C ALA A 327 15.13 7.42 27.66
N ALA A 328 14.48 6.89 26.64
CA ALA A 328 13.93 7.68 25.53
C ALA A 328 12.91 8.75 25.98
N SER A 329 12.19 8.50 27.08
CA SER A 329 11.23 9.45 27.68
C SER A 329 11.87 10.74 28.18
N GLU A 330 13.14 10.73 28.53
CA GLU A 330 13.87 11.91 29.00
C GLU A 330 14.10 12.92 27.88
N ALA A 331 14.30 12.43 26.64
CA ALA A 331 14.47 13.28 25.46
C ALA A 331 13.15 13.92 25.00
N GLY A 332 12.00 13.44 25.47
CA GLY A 332 10.66 13.81 25.02
C GLY A 332 9.70 14.25 26.11
N GLU A 333 10.14 14.96 27.17
CA GLU A 333 9.27 15.36 28.32
C GLU A 333 7.91 16.00 27.94
N ARG A 334 7.76 16.53 26.72
CA ARG A 334 6.54 17.20 26.24
C ARG A 334 5.91 16.55 24.99
N ILE A 335 6.54 15.50 24.46
CA ILE A 335 6.10 14.80 23.24
C ILE A 335 6.35 13.32 23.46
N ASP A 336 5.32 12.51 23.21
CA ASP A 336 5.47 11.05 23.26
C ASP A 336 6.30 10.57 22.06
N LEU A 337 7.60 10.41 22.29
CA LEU A 337 8.53 9.86 21.30
C LEU A 337 8.68 8.34 21.41
N THR A 338 8.04 7.69 22.37
CA THR A 338 8.21 6.24 22.62
C THR A 338 7.83 5.35 21.44
N LYS A 339 7.01 5.86 20.52
CA LYS A 339 6.67 5.18 19.26
C LYS A 339 7.83 5.12 18.26
N TYR A 340 8.82 6.01 18.37
CA TYR A 340 9.85 6.22 17.36
C TYR A 340 11.26 5.90 17.85
N VAL A 341 11.55 6.19 19.11
CA VAL A 341 12.91 6.20 19.62
C VAL A 341 13.14 5.21 20.75
N THR A 342 14.40 4.86 20.92
CA THR A 342 14.95 4.14 22.07
C THR A 342 16.13 4.92 22.62
N ALA A 343 16.56 4.62 23.86
CA ALA A 343 17.85 5.03 24.38
C ALA A 343 18.66 3.74 24.62
N LYS A 344 19.72 3.54 23.85
CA LYS A 344 20.68 2.48 24.13
C LYS A 344 21.67 3.02 25.16
N PRO A 345 21.96 2.30 26.25
CA PRO A 345 22.99 2.73 27.17
C PRO A 345 24.32 2.92 26.42
N PRO A 346 25.14 3.92 26.81
CA PRO A 346 26.44 4.12 26.17
C PRO A 346 27.23 2.81 26.26
N GLN A 347 27.74 2.34 25.12
CA GLN A 347 28.61 1.18 25.10
C GLN A 347 29.81 1.54 26.00
N GLN A 348 30.02 0.76 27.06
CA GLN A 348 31.26 0.87 27.83
C GLN A 348 32.40 0.57 26.85
N ALA A 349 33.24 1.57 26.62
CA ALA A 349 34.45 1.36 25.84
C ALA A 349 35.32 0.36 26.60
N ASP A 350 35.55 -0.82 26.00
CA ASP A 350 36.53 -1.79 26.44
C ASP A 350 37.96 -1.26 26.30
#